data_143e1abf62a6de788336a23ff369bb18
#
_entry.id   143e1abf62a6de788336a23ff369bb18
#
_cell.length_a   1.000
_cell.length_b   1.000
_cell.length_c   1.000
_cell.angle_alpha   90.00
_cell.angle_beta   90.00
_cell.angle_gamma   90.00
#
_symmetry.space_group_name_H-M   'P 1'
#
loop_
_entity.id
_entity.type
_entity.pdbx_description
1 polymer ?
#
loop_
_entity_poly.entity_id
_entity_poly.type
_entity_poly.pdbx_seq_one_letter_code
_entity_poly.pdbx_strand_id
1 'polypeptide(L)'
;MNLPLLLILVLMALAVLAAIVMMLAPTVLRAATAVRRGSQIANSPELSSDATVLSKRIEVASIDGGRTTQRHFATFQFPSGERVEFELTGHEFGLLAEGDQGTVQWKGPRYRGFTREIMR
;
A
#
# COMPACT_ATOMS: atom_id res chain seq x y z
N MET A 1 -48.84 -28.27 12.08
CA MET A 1 -48.01 -27.59 11.10
C MET A 1 -47.81 -28.52 9.91
N ASN A 2 -48.15 -28.09 8.73
CA ASN A 2 -48.02 -28.93 7.54
C ASN A 2 -46.55 -29.08 7.14
N LEU A 3 -46.11 -30.33 6.92
CA LEU A 3 -44.74 -30.66 6.53
C LEU A 3 -44.21 -29.80 5.34
N PRO A 4 -45.00 -29.52 4.29
CA PRO A 4 -44.54 -28.67 3.20
C PRO A 4 -44.31 -27.21 3.61
N LEU A 5 -45.06 -26.67 4.55
CA LEU A 5 -44.88 -25.31 5.05
C LEU A 5 -43.57 -25.20 5.85
N LEU A 6 -43.28 -26.18 6.69
CA LEU A 6 -42.03 -26.26 7.45
C LEU A 6 -40.81 -26.32 6.51
N LEU A 7 -40.91 -27.10 5.45
CA LEU A 7 -39.86 -27.26 4.45
C LEU A 7 -39.56 -25.93 3.70
N ILE A 8 -40.59 -25.18 3.34
CA ILE A 8 -40.48 -23.88 2.71
C ILE A 8 -39.81 -22.87 3.63
N LEU A 9 -40.19 -22.87 4.94
CA LEU A 9 -39.58 -21.96 5.91
C LEU A 9 -38.10 -22.27 6.15
N VAL A 10 -37.72 -23.54 6.19
CA VAL A 10 -36.31 -23.97 6.32
C VAL A 10 -35.51 -23.56 5.08
N LEU A 11 -36.05 -23.74 3.89
CA LEU A 11 -35.39 -23.34 2.65
C LEU A 11 -35.19 -21.81 2.56
N MET A 12 -36.19 -21.02 2.97
CA MET A 12 -36.07 -19.57 3.05
C MET A 12 -35.00 -19.13 4.06
N ALA A 13 -34.95 -19.75 5.23
CA ALA A 13 -33.94 -19.46 6.25
C ALA A 13 -32.53 -19.77 5.75
N LEU A 14 -32.33 -20.89 5.05
CA LEU A 14 -31.07 -21.25 4.44
C LEU A 14 -30.64 -20.27 3.33
N ALA A 15 -31.58 -19.82 2.51
CA ALA A 15 -31.31 -18.85 1.46
C ALA A 15 -30.88 -17.49 2.04
N VAL A 16 -31.52 -17.02 3.11
CA VAL A 16 -31.17 -15.80 3.81
C VAL A 16 -29.78 -15.91 4.44
N LEU A 17 -29.50 -17.04 5.08
CA LEU A 17 -28.18 -17.31 5.69
C LEU A 17 -27.07 -17.31 4.63
N ALA A 18 -27.30 -17.95 3.49
CA ALA A 18 -26.37 -17.97 2.37
C ALA A 18 -26.10 -16.56 1.80
N ALA A 19 -27.14 -15.74 1.68
CA ALA A 19 -27.02 -14.36 1.23
C ALA A 19 -26.17 -13.51 2.20
N ILE A 20 -26.38 -13.68 3.51
CA ILE A 20 -25.60 -12.98 4.56
C ILE A 20 -24.12 -13.41 4.50
N VAL A 21 -23.84 -14.70 4.39
CA VAL A 21 -22.47 -15.21 4.24
C VAL A 21 -21.80 -14.68 2.99
N MET A 22 -22.52 -14.63 1.88
CA MET A 22 -21.99 -14.12 0.61
C MET A 22 -21.71 -12.62 0.66
N MET A 23 -22.46 -11.87 1.46
CA MET A 23 -22.26 -10.42 1.64
C MET A 23 -21.09 -10.10 2.58
N LEU A 24 -20.86 -10.94 3.60
CA LEU A 24 -19.80 -10.74 4.61
C LEU A 24 -18.44 -11.30 4.17
N ALA A 25 -18.40 -12.33 3.35
CA ALA A 25 -17.16 -13.00 2.93
C ALA A 25 -16.12 -12.03 2.30
N PRO A 26 -16.46 -11.13 1.37
CA PRO A 26 -15.48 -10.24 0.77
C PRO A 26 -14.92 -9.20 1.76
N THR A 27 -15.70 -8.78 2.76
CA THR A 27 -15.24 -7.80 3.75
C THR A 27 -14.24 -8.42 4.73
N VAL A 28 -14.49 -9.64 5.17
CA VAL A 28 -13.58 -10.40 6.06
C VAL A 28 -12.27 -10.72 5.34
N LEU A 29 -12.31 -11.14 4.08
CA LEU A 29 -11.11 -11.40 3.29
C LEU A 29 -10.26 -10.16 3.08
N ARG A 30 -10.87 -9.01 2.82
CA ARG A 30 -10.16 -7.72 2.67
C ARG A 30 -9.50 -7.30 3.98
N ALA A 31 -10.17 -7.43 5.10
CA ALA A 31 -9.60 -7.13 6.41
C ALA A 31 -8.42 -8.05 6.75
N ALA A 32 -8.55 -9.35 6.49
CA ALA A 32 -7.48 -10.31 6.73
C ALA A 32 -6.23 -10.04 5.88
N THR A 33 -6.39 -9.66 4.61
CA THR A 33 -5.26 -9.33 3.73
C THR A 33 -4.58 -8.03 4.14
N ALA A 34 -5.33 -7.03 4.59
CA ALA A 34 -4.78 -5.77 5.10
C ALA A 34 -3.93 -5.99 6.36
N VAL A 35 -4.40 -6.81 7.30
CA VAL A 35 -3.65 -7.17 8.51
C VAL A 35 -2.38 -7.95 8.18
N ARG A 36 -2.44 -8.91 7.25
CA ARG A 36 -1.26 -9.66 6.81
C ARG A 36 -0.21 -8.77 6.16
N ARG A 37 -0.61 -7.83 5.30
CA ARG A 37 0.32 -6.85 4.70
C ARG A 37 0.99 -5.98 5.76
N GLY A 38 0.23 -5.48 6.73
CA GLY A 38 0.75 -4.68 7.83
C GLY A 38 1.79 -5.44 8.66
N SER A 39 1.53 -6.70 9.00
CA SER A 39 2.46 -7.53 9.77
C SER A 39 3.71 -7.91 8.97
N GLN A 40 3.61 -8.14 7.66
CA GLN A 40 4.76 -8.39 6.79
C GLN A 40 5.68 -7.18 6.72
N ILE A 41 5.14 -5.98 6.60
CA ILE A 41 5.93 -4.74 6.61
C ILE A 41 6.62 -4.55 7.97
N ALA A 42 5.91 -4.76 9.07
CA ALA A 42 6.46 -4.63 10.42
C ALA A 42 7.61 -5.60 10.68
N ASN A 43 7.56 -6.80 10.10
CA ASN A 43 8.57 -7.85 10.26
C ASN A 43 9.65 -7.83 9.17
N SER A 44 9.56 -6.94 8.16
CA SER A 44 10.57 -6.82 7.12
C SER A 44 11.85 -6.23 7.70
N PRO A 45 13.04 -6.69 7.25
CA PRO A 45 14.29 -6.07 7.68
C PRO A 45 14.42 -4.67 7.10
N GLU A 46 15.07 -3.78 7.83
CA GLU A 46 15.47 -2.49 7.31
C GLU A 46 16.70 -2.68 6.42
N LEU A 47 16.61 -2.19 5.20
CA LEU A 47 17.65 -2.32 4.18
C LEU A 47 18.18 -0.94 3.82
N SER A 48 19.42 -0.91 3.37
CA SER A 48 20.06 0.30 2.85
C SER A 48 20.95 -0.03 1.65
N SER A 49 21.05 0.90 0.73
CA SER A 49 21.93 0.77 -0.43
C SER A 49 22.28 2.14 -0.96
N ASP A 50 23.44 2.22 -1.59
CA ASP A 50 23.78 3.39 -2.39
C ASP A 50 22.79 3.53 -3.53
N ALA A 51 22.43 4.76 -3.84
CA ALA A 51 21.46 5.05 -4.89
C ALA A 51 21.60 6.48 -5.40
N THR A 52 21.09 6.67 -6.61
CA THR A 52 20.94 8.00 -7.24
C THR A 52 19.46 8.28 -7.41
N VAL A 53 19.02 9.48 -7.05
CA VAL A 53 17.66 9.94 -7.33
C VAL A 53 17.54 10.25 -8.82
N LEU A 54 16.81 9.41 -9.56
CA LEU A 54 16.63 9.59 -11.00
C LEU A 54 15.54 10.57 -11.33
N SER A 55 14.40 10.44 -10.69
CA SER A 55 13.22 11.24 -10.99
C SER A 55 12.31 11.37 -9.78
N LYS A 56 11.50 12.41 -9.81
CA LYS A 56 10.46 12.69 -8.82
C LYS A 56 9.16 12.95 -9.57
N ARG A 57 8.05 12.49 -9.02
CA ARG A 57 6.73 12.78 -9.60
C ARG A 57 5.68 12.99 -8.52
N ILE A 58 4.68 13.75 -8.85
CA ILE A 58 3.50 13.97 -8.01
C ILE A 58 2.29 13.41 -8.76
N GLU A 59 1.51 12.62 -8.05
CA GLU A 59 0.23 12.11 -8.53
C GLU A 59 -0.88 12.84 -7.80
N VAL A 60 -1.79 13.42 -8.56
CA VAL A 60 -2.94 14.13 -8.02
C VAL A 60 -4.19 13.28 -8.28
N ALA A 61 -4.88 12.92 -7.22
CA ALA A 61 -6.12 12.15 -7.30
C ALA A 61 -7.29 12.97 -6.75
N SER A 62 -8.43 12.89 -7.42
CA SER A 62 -9.68 13.48 -6.93
C SER A 62 -10.33 12.55 -5.92
N ILE A 63 -10.74 13.11 -4.79
CA ILE A 63 -11.53 12.43 -3.77
C ILE A 63 -12.96 12.98 -3.84
N ASP A 64 -13.94 12.19 -3.34
CA ASP A 64 -15.33 12.60 -3.26
C ASP A 64 -15.49 13.97 -2.59
N GLY A 65 -16.40 14.81 -3.14
CA GLY A 65 -16.68 16.14 -2.63
C GLY A 65 -15.76 17.25 -3.14
N GLY A 66 -15.08 17.04 -4.28
CA GLY A 66 -14.20 18.04 -4.91
C GLY A 66 -12.85 18.23 -4.22
N ARG A 67 -12.51 17.36 -3.29
CA ARG A 67 -11.19 17.35 -2.64
C ARG A 67 -10.17 16.66 -3.54
N THR A 68 -8.94 17.14 -3.48
CA THR A 68 -7.80 16.49 -4.13
C THR A 68 -6.80 16.02 -3.09
N THR A 69 -6.15 14.90 -3.36
CA THR A 69 -5.00 14.41 -2.59
C THR A 69 -3.79 14.35 -3.50
N GLN A 70 -2.63 14.61 -2.95
CA GLN A 70 -1.36 14.52 -3.66
C GLN A 70 -0.54 13.37 -3.06
N ARG A 71 -0.03 12.53 -3.94
CA ARG A 71 0.93 11.48 -3.60
C ARG A 71 2.27 11.80 -4.25
N HIS A 72 3.32 11.62 -3.51
CA HIS A 72 4.67 11.99 -3.93
C HIS A 72 5.50 10.73 -4.10
N PHE A 73 6.25 10.63 -5.19
CA PHE A 73 7.07 9.47 -5.51
C PHE A 73 8.46 9.90 -5.96
N ALA A 74 9.46 9.10 -5.61
CA ALA A 74 10.80 9.26 -6.12
C ALA A 74 11.33 7.91 -6.61
N THR A 75 12.01 7.91 -7.74
CA THR A 75 12.67 6.74 -8.31
C THR A 75 14.15 6.79 -8.01
N PHE A 76 14.66 5.73 -7.42
CA PHE A 76 16.07 5.54 -7.10
C PHE A 76 16.67 4.48 -8.00
N GLN A 77 17.88 4.74 -8.47
CA GLN A 77 18.68 3.75 -9.20
C GLN A 77 19.82 3.26 -8.32
N PHE A 78 19.89 1.95 -8.14
CA PHE A 78 20.97 1.28 -7.41
C PHE A 78 22.21 1.07 -8.30
N PRO A 79 23.39 0.77 -7.70
CA PRO A 79 24.60 0.51 -8.49
C PRO A 79 24.46 -0.65 -9.48
N SER A 80 23.57 -1.61 -9.22
CA SER A 80 23.23 -2.70 -10.12
C SER A 80 22.48 -2.27 -11.41
N GLY A 81 22.00 -1.01 -11.45
CA GLY A 81 21.13 -0.50 -12.50
C GLY A 81 19.64 -0.72 -12.24
N GLU A 82 19.29 -1.45 -11.19
CA GLU A 82 17.89 -1.63 -10.76
C GLU A 82 17.28 -0.31 -10.33
N ARG A 83 16.03 -0.09 -10.70
CA ARG A 83 15.27 1.11 -10.36
C ARG A 83 14.08 0.74 -9.49
N VAL A 84 13.90 1.48 -8.42
CA VAL A 84 12.79 1.28 -7.49
C VAL A 84 12.14 2.64 -7.20
N GLU A 85 10.82 2.68 -7.24
CA GLU A 85 10.04 3.84 -6.90
C GLU A 85 9.45 3.67 -5.50
N PHE A 86 9.62 4.69 -4.66
CA PHE A 86 9.03 4.75 -3.33
C PHE A 86 8.04 5.90 -3.23
N GLU A 87 6.98 5.68 -2.47
CA GLU A 87 6.08 6.75 -2.05
C GLU A 87 6.67 7.49 -0.85
N LEU A 88 6.64 8.81 -0.90
CA LEU A 88 7.23 9.69 0.09
C LEU A 88 6.16 10.61 0.68
N THR A 89 6.43 11.12 1.87
CA THR A 89 5.69 12.29 2.36
C THR A 89 6.09 13.54 1.56
N GLY A 90 5.26 14.59 1.61
CA GLY A 90 5.60 15.85 0.95
C GLY A 90 6.90 16.47 1.49
N HIS A 91 7.17 16.32 2.78
CA HIS A 91 8.40 16.77 3.40
C HIS A 91 9.63 16.01 2.87
N GLU A 92 9.58 14.69 2.85
CA GLU A 92 10.65 13.83 2.31
C GLU A 92 10.92 14.13 0.84
N PHE A 93 9.86 14.31 0.05
CA PHE A 93 9.95 14.67 -1.36
C PHE A 93 10.67 16.00 -1.57
N GLY A 94 10.40 16.99 -0.74
CA GLY A 94 11.04 18.31 -0.79
C GLY A 94 12.55 18.30 -0.47
N LEU A 95 13.00 17.29 0.28
CA LEU A 95 14.42 17.14 0.64
C LEU A 95 15.27 16.50 -0.47
N LEU A 96 14.64 15.90 -1.47
CA LEU A 96 15.32 15.21 -2.56
C LEU A 96 15.40 16.09 -3.80
N ALA A 97 16.52 16.02 -4.51
CA ALA A 97 16.68 16.59 -5.84
C ALA A 97 17.09 15.49 -6.83
N GLU A 98 16.62 15.61 -8.06
CA GLU A 98 17.06 14.72 -9.13
C GLU A 98 18.56 14.83 -9.33
N GLY A 99 19.23 13.69 -9.43
CA GLY A 99 20.68 13.60 -9.52
C GLY A 99 21.41 13.48 -8.18
N ASP A 100 20.72 13.62 -7.05
CA ASP A 100 21.33 13.41 -5.74
C ASP A 100 21.87 11.99 -5.62
N GLN A 101 23.06 11.85 -5.10
CA GLN A 101 23.72 10.58 -4.80
C GLN A 101 23.85 10.42 -3.30
N GLY A 102 23.65 9.21 -2.82
CA GLY A 102 23.76 8.90 -1.40
C GLY A 102 23.26 7.50 -1.07
N THR A 103 22.82 7.33 0.16
CA THR A 103 22.33 6.05 0.66
C THR A 103 20.84 6.16 0.96
N VAL A 104 20.03 5.31 0.31
CA VAL A 104 18.59 5.19 0.58
C VAL A 104 18.35 4.06 1.58
N GLN A 105 17.44 4.29 2.51
CA GLN A 105 17.02 3.33 3.52
C GLN A 105 15.53 3.03 3.34
N TRP A 106 15.17 1.76 3.41
CA TRP A 106 13.77 1.34 3.27
C TRP A 106 13.49 0.09 4.10
N LYS A 107 12.21 -0.14 4.36
CA LYS A 107 11.73 -1.31 5.07
C LYS A 107 10.53 -1.89 4.32
N GLY A 108 10.71 -3.07 3.69
CA GLY A 108 9.73 -3.61 2.75
C GLY A 108 9.43 -2.58 1.64
N PRO A 109 8.15 -2.23 1.39
CA PRO A 109 7.79 -1.22 0.39
C PRO A 109 7.89 0.22 0.91
N ARG A 110 8.26 0.43 2.19
CA ARG A 110 8.21 1.73 2.86
C ARG A 110 9.58 2.41 2.82
N TYR A 111 9.63 3.60 2.24
CA TYR A 111 10.77 4.49 2.33
C TYR A 111 11.01 4.94 3.77
N ARG A 112 12.26 4.96 4.20
CA ARG A 112 12.67 5.36 5.57
C ARG A 112 13.50 6.63 5.58
N GLY A 113 14.34 6.85 4.59
CA GLY A 113 15.17 8.03 4.52
C GLY A 113 16.23 7.95 3.44
N PHE A 114 16.90 9.08 3.20
CA PHE A 114 17.99 9.19 2.25
C PHE A 114 19.06 10.11 2.84
N THR A 115 20.28 9.61 2.89
CA THR A 115 21.45 10.39 3.33
C THR A 115 22.25 10.78 2.10
N ARG A 116 22.23 12.07 1.77
CA ARG A 116 22.99 12.59 0.63
C ARG A 116 24.47 12.47 0.88
N GLU A 117 25.21 11.98 -0.10
CA GLU A 117 26.64 12.03 -0.12
C GLU A 117 27.10 13.46 -0.45
N ILE A 118 27.87 14.06 0.44
CA ILE A 118 28.43 15.37 0.21
C ILE A 118 29.80 15.17 -0.45
N MET A 119 29.87 15.45 -1.73
CA MET A 119 31.17 15.52 -2.40
C MET A 119 31.92 16.78 -1.93
N ARG A 120 33.03 16.57 -1.29
CA ARG A 120 33.95 17.63 -0.93
C ARG A 120 34.90 17.94 -2.08
#